data_5854992eb5a1bd8ea7bfd12cfb7e1788
#
_entry.id   5854992eb5a1bd8ea7bfd12cfb7e1788
#
_cell.length_a   1.000
_cell.length_b   1.000
_cell.length_c   1.000
_cell.angle_alpha   90.00
_cell.angle_beta   90.00
_cell.angle_gamma   90.00
#
_symmetry.space_group_name_H-M   'P 1'
#
loop_
_entity.id
_entity.type
_entity.pdbx_description
1 polymer ?
#
loop_
_entity_poly.entity_id
_entity_poly.type
_entity_poly.pdbx_seq_one_letter_code
_entity_poly.pdbx_strand_id
1 'polypeptide(L)'
;MSVTGLEGGFDNPAINSARTFRHVLNAMALPGRIETVDAAMPPAPLCQAAGAVLLTLADHETPIHLAGDSNNQTIKDWLAFHTGAPIVRPEQASFAVGRWADLMPLEQYRTGTAAYPDQSVTLIVLHRDLTAEGVTLLGPGIEKTSQLSLPDAAILDFNAARFPLGIDMILTDGAQLAAVPRSTRRAETGS
;
A
#
# COMPACT_ATOMS: atom_id res chain seq x y z
N MET A 1 4.67 -27.76 -8.71
CA MET A 1 5.03 -26.35 -8.46
C MET A 1 6.24 -26.02 -9.31
N SER A 2 6.16 -25.02 -10.17
CA SER A 2 7.32 -24.57 -10.95
C SER A 2 8.22 -23.75 -10.03
N VAL A 3 9.49 -24.10 -9.92
CA VAL A 3 10.48 -23.39 -9.06
C VAL A 3 10.59 -21.90 -9.43
N THR A 4 10.38 -21.55 -10.69
CA THR A 4 10.39 -20.18 -11.21
C THR A 4 9.35 -19.24 -10.58
N GLY A 5 8.27 -19.74 -10.00
CA GLY A 5 7.23 -18.92 -9.37
C GLY A 5 7.54 -18.49 -7.93
N LEU A 6 8.58 -19.03 -7.31
CA LEU A 6 9.00 -18.75 -5.94
C LEU A 6 10.24 -17.83 -5.87
N GLU A 7 10.84 -17.51 -7.01
CA GLU A 7 11.98 -16.60 -7.10
C GLU A 7 11.52 -15.13 -6.94
N GLY A 8 12.48 -14.21 -6.87
CA GLY A 8 12.21 -12.77 -6.85
C GLY A 8 11.95 -12.17 -5.46
N GLY A 9 12.29 -12.91 -4.40
CA GLY A 9 12.40 -12.36 -3.06
C GLY A 9 13.63 -11.46 -2.90
N PHE A 10 13.91 -11.03 -1.68
CA PHE A 10 15.11 -10.24 -1.38
C PHE A 10 16.39 -11.08 -1.45
N ASP A 11 17.41 -10.59 -2.12
CA ASP A 11 18.75 -11.22 -2.14
C ASP A 11 19.39 -11.23 -0.75
N ASN A 12 19.21 -10.14 0.00
CA ASN A 12 19.61 -10.03 1.40
C ASN A 12 18.43 -9.55 2.24
N PRO A 13 17.60 -10.48 2.76
CA PRO A 13 16.35 -10.13 3.44
C PRO A 13 16.51 -9.10 4.56
N ALA A 14 17.50 -9.24 5.43
CA ALA A 14 17.70 -8.33 6.56
C ALA A 14 18.03 -6.89 6.12
N ILE A 15 18.94 -6.74 5.15
CA ILE A 15 19.36 -5.42 4.67
C ILE A 15 18.27 -4.80 3.79
N ASN A 16 17.72 -5.57 2.86
CA ASN A 16 16.72 -5.07 1.91
C ASN A 16 15.42 -4.70 2.61
N SER A 17 14.97 -5.51 3.58
CA SER A 17 13.80 -5.19 4.39
C SER A 17 14.02 -3.91 5.23
N ALA A 18 15.17 -3.76 5.88
CA ALA A 18 15.48 -2.55 6.65
C ALA A 18 15.52 -1.29 5.80
N ARG A 19 16.04 -1.37 4.56
CA ARG A 19 16.05 -0.26 3.59
C ARG A 19 14.65 0.06 3.11
N THR A 20 13.90 -0.95 2.67
CA THR A 20 12.51 -0.79 2.20
C THR A 20 11.63 -0.20 3.30
N PHE A 21 11.76 -0.70 4.55
CA PHE A 21 11.03 -0.14 5.68
C PHE A 21 11.29 1.35 5.88
N ARG A 22 12.54 1.81 5.71
CA ARG A 22 12.89 3.23 5.79
C ARG A 22 12.22 4.05 4.70
N HIS A 23 12.17 3.54 3.45
CA HIS A 23 11.46 4.20 2.35
C HIS A 23 9.96 4.29 2.61
N VAL A 24 9.33 3.21 3.08
CA VAL A 24 7.91 3.22 3.47
C VAL A 24 7.67 4.23 4.60
N LEU A 25 8.52 4.24 5.62
CA LEU A 25 8.41 5.18 6.73
C LEU A 25 8.53 6.64 6.26
N ASN A 26 9.48 6.93 5.36
CA ASN A 26 9.64 8.26 4.78
C ASN A 26 8.41 8.68 3.97
N ALA A 27 7.89 7.80 3.12
CA ALA A 27 6.70 8.07 2.31
C ALA A 27 5.47 8.32 3.20
N MET A 28 5.29 7.55 4.28
CA MET A 28 4.21 7.74 5.25
C MET A 28 4.38 9.03 6.07
N ALA A 29 5.62 9.39 6.41
CA ALA A 29 5.90 10.62 7.17
C ALA A 29 5.80 11.89 6.32
N LEU A 30 6.00 11.81 5.01
CA LEU A 30 6.05 12.92 4.07
C LEU A 30 5.12 12.67 2.87
N PRO A 31 3.78 12.76 3.04
CA PRO A 31 2.83 12.47 1.98
C PRO A 31 3.05 13.31 0.72
N GLY A 32 3.02 12.65 -0.45
CA GLY A 32 3.38 13.26 -1.73
C GLY A 32 4.84 13.05 -2.15
N ARG A 33 5.70 12.58 -1.23
CA ARG A 33 7.06 12.17 -1.57
C ARG A 33 7.05 10.80 -2.24
N ILE A 34 7.77 10.70 -3.37
CA ILE A 34 7.98 9.45 -4.08
C ILE A 34 9.35 8.90 -3.70
N GLU A 35 9.39 7.66 -3.25
CA GLU A 35 10.58 6.90 -2.89
C GLU A 35 10.82 5.80 -3.94
N THR A 36 12.07 5.33 -4.09
CA THR A 36 12.42 4.25 -5.01
C THR A 36 12.84 3.01 -4.26
N VAL A 37 12.24 1.86 -4.61
CA VAL A 37 12.45 0.56 -3.98
C VAL A 37 12.46 -0.52 -5.06
N ASP A 38 13.63 -1.05 -5.38
CA ASP A 38 13.89 -1.97 -6.50
C ASP A 38 14.43 -3.33 -6.06
N ALA A 39 14.39 -3.65 -4.77
CA ALA A 39 15.05 -4.83 -4.20
C ALA A 39 14.32 -6.16 -4.42
N ALA A 40 13.09 -6.17 -4.96
CA ALA A 40 12.29 -7.37 -5.18
C ALA A 40 11.87 -7.50 -6.65
N MET A 41 11.66 -8.74 -7.09
CA MET A 41 11.17 -9.08 -8.44
C MET A 41 9.95 -10.01 -8.33
N PRO A 42 8.83 -9.56 -7.76
CA PRO A 42 7.67 -10.40 -7.51
C PRO A 42 7.01 -10.87 -8.81
N PRO A 43 6.16 -11.91 -8.77
CA PRO A 43 5.38 -12.32 -9.93
C PRO A 43 4.35 -11.27 -10.33
N ALA A 44 4.12 -11.13 -11.64
CA ALA A 44 3.10 -10.24 -12.17
C ALA A 44 1.68 -10.62 -11.66
N PRO A 45 0.80 -9.62 -11.44
CA PRO A 45 0.90 -8.21 -11.74
C PRO A 45 1.58 -7.33 -10.67
N LEU A 46 2.16 -7.90 -9.61
CA LEU A 46 2.87 -7.11 -8.60
C LEU A 46 4.08 -6.43 -9.24
N CYS A 47 4.25 -5.14 -8.97
CA CYS A 47 5.46 -4.40 -9.32
C CYS A 47 6.54 -4.56 -8.23
N GLN A 48 7.78 -4.15 -8.52
CA GLN A 48 8.92 -4.25 -7.61
C GLN A 48 8.63 -3.64 -6.25
N ALA A 49 8.11 -2.41 -6.22
CA ALA A 49 7.79 -1.72 -4.99
C ALA A 49 6.70 -2.43 -4.17
N ALA A 50 5.63 -2.94 -4.83
CA ALA A 50 4.59 -3.70 -4.15
C ALA A 50 5.13 -4.98 -3.51
N GLY A 51 5.95 -5.74 -4.25
CA GLY A 51 6.63 -6.93 -3.73
C GLY A 51 7.54 -6.62 -2.56
N ALA A 52 8.37 -5.58 -2.67
CA ALA A 52 9.27 -5.17 -1.59
C ALA A 52 8.52 -4.72 -0.32
N VAL A 53 7.41 -3.99 -0.47
CA VAL A 53 6.53 -3.61 0.65
C VAL A 53 5.97 -4.85 1.35
N LEU A 54 5.44 -5.80 0.59
CA LEU A 54 4.88 -7.05 1.13
C LEU A 54 5.94 -7.88 1.84
N LEU A 55 7.13 -8.07 1.24
CA LEU A 55 8.24 -8.79 1.87
C LEU A 55 8.75 -8.13 3.15
N THR A 56 8.53 -6.83 3.30
CA THR A 56 9.02 -6.05 4.46
C THR A 56 8.00 -6.02 5.59
N LEU A 57 6.71 -5.90 5.28
CA LEU A 57 5.67 -5.60 6.25
C LEU A 57 4.76 -6.81 6.58
N ALA A 58 4.81 -7.87 5.77
CA ALA A 58 3.95 -9.02 5.97
C ALA A 58 4.71 -10.22 6.53
N ASP A 59 4.04 -10.94 7.42
CA ASP A 59 4.47 -12.20 8.02
C ASP A 59 3.28 -13.14 8.24
N HIS A 60 3.50 -14.25 8.93
CA HIS A 60 2.47 -15.25 9.21
C HIS A 60 1.30 -14.75 10.09
N GLU A 61 1.44 -13.61 10.77
CA GLU A 61 0.40 -12.97 11.57
C GLU A 61 -0.30 -11.81 10.83
N THR A 62 0.14 -11.52 9.60
CA THR A 62 -0.33 -10.38 8.80
C THR A 62 -1.28 -10.85 7.69
N PRO A 63 -2.61 -10.85 7.90
CA PRO A 63 -3.57 -11.31 6.89
C PRO A 63 -3.66 -10.35 5.71
N ILE A 64 -3.60 -10.91 4.49
CA ILE A 64 -3.60 -10.16 3.23
C ILE A 64 -4.86 -10.49 2.42
N HIS A 65 -5.51 -9.47 1.88
CA HIS A 65 -6.51 -9.60 0.82
C HIS A 65 -5.88 -9.31 -0.54
N LEU A 66 -6.11 -10.20 -1.49
CA LEU A 66 -5.68 -10.03 -2.88
C LEU A 66 -6.91 -9.75 -3.75
N ALA A 67 -6.94 -8.60 -4.43
CA ALA A 67 -8.04 -8.17 -5.27
C ALA A 67 -7.72 -8.28 -6.77
N GLY A 68 -8.74 -8.52 -7.59
CA GLY A 68 -8.63 -8.58 -9.05
C GLY A 68 -7.57 -9.56 -9.54
N ASP A 69 -6.77 -9.12 -10.50
CA ASP A 69 -5.69 -9.92 -11.11
C ASP A 69 -4.59 -10.33 -10.11
N SER A 70 -4.47 -9.64 -8.97
CA SER A 70 -3.53 -10.02 -7.91
C SER A 70 -3.96 -11.29 -7.18
N ASN A 71 -5.22 -11.67 -7.25
CA ASN A 71 -5.76 -12.87 -6.63
C ASN A 71 -5.53 -14.11 -7.52
N ASN A 72 -4.29 -14.43 -7.83
CA ASN A 72 -3.90 -15.59 -8.60
C ASN A 72 -3.00 -16.55 -7.80
N GLN A 73 -2.89 -17.80 -8.27
CA GLN A 73 -2.17 -18.85 -7.55
C GLN A 73 -0.68 -18.55 -7.42
N THR A 74 -0.06 -17.95 -8.44
CA THR A 74 1.37 -17.65 -8.44
C THR A 74 1.74 -16.66 -7.34
N ILE A 75 0.95 -15.59 -7.15
CA ILE A 75 1.16 -14.63 -6.07
C ILE A 75 0.88 -15.25 -4.70
N LYS A 76 -0.15 -16.09 -4.58
CA LYS A 76 -0.44 -16.81 -3.32
C LYS A 76 0.71 -17.72 -2.91
N ASP A 77 1.26 -18.49 -3.83
CA ASP A 77 2.38 -19.40 -3.58
C ASP A 77 3.64 -18.58 -3.22
N TRP A 78 3.89 -17.48 -3.91
CA TRP A 78 5.01 -16.57 -3.63
C TRP A 78 4.92 -15.94 -2.24
N LEU A 79 3.75 -15.41 -1.86
CA LEU A 79 3.51 -14.85 -0.53
C LEU A 79 3.62 -15.92 0.56
N ALA A 80 3.03 -17.09 0.35
CA ALA A 80 3.11 -18.20 1.31
C ALA A 80 4.57 -18.63 1.54
N PHE A 81 5.38 -18.68 0.48
CA PHE A 81 6.79 -19.07 0.57
C PHE A 81 7.65 -18.03 1.28
N HIS A 82 7.49 -16.74 0.94
CA HIS A 82 8.37 -15.69 1.45
C HIS A 82 7.93 -15.10 2.78
N THR A 83 6.62 -15.04 3.05
CA THR A 83 6.09 -14.33 4.24
C THR A 83 5.29 -15.23 5.16
N GLY A 84 4.71 -16.32 4.64
CA GLY A 84 3.75 -17.14 5.38
C GLY A 84 2.41 -16.44 5.64
N ALA A 85 2.17 -15.26 5.06
CA ALA A 85 0.97 -14.46 5.31
C ALA A 85 -0.31 -15.19 4.87
N PRO A 86 -1.35 -15.24 5.72
CA PRO A 86 -2.62 -15.86 5.35
C PRO A 86 -3.40 -14.98 4.37
N ILE A 87 -3.97 -15.60 3.33
CA ILE A 87 -4.85 -14.91 2.38
C ILE A 87 -6.28 -14.99 2.91
N VAL A 88 -6.91 -13.82 3.04
CA VAL A 88 -8.22 -13.66 3.70
C VAL A 88 -9.19 -12.82 2.88
N ARG A 89 -10.44 -12.73 3.37
CA ARG A 89 -11.46 -11.83 2.81
C ARG A 89 -11.17 -10.36 3.23
N PRO A 90 -11.73 -9.37 2.52
CA PRO A 90 -11.43 -7.94 2.75
C PRO A 90 -11.61 -7.49 4.20
N GLU A 91 -12.68 -7.93 4.84
CA GLU A 91 -13.03 -7.52 6.21
C GLU A 91 -12.09 -8.06 7.31
N GLN A 92 -11.19 -8.97 6.95
CA GLN A 92 -10.21 -9.57 7.87
C GLN A 92 -8.77 -9.10 7.60
N ALA A 93 -8.57 -8.36 6.49
CA ALA A 93 -7.24 -8.02 6.01
C ALA A 93 -6.58 -6.92 6.84
N SER A 94 -5.26 -7.05 7.05
CA SER A 94 -4.37 -5.98 7.49
C SER A 94 -3.79 -5.23 6.29
N PHE A 95 -3.53 -5.94 5.19
CA PHE A 95 -3.18 -5.36 3.89
C PHE A 95 -4.15 -5.83 2.82
N ALA A 96 -4.49 -4.95 1.88
CA ALA A 96 -5.24 -5.31 0.68
C ALA A 96 -4.46 -4.84 -0.55
N VAL A 97 -4.29 -5.73 -1.53
CA VAL A 97 -3.41 -5.52 -2.69
C VAL A 97 -4.20 -5.66 -3.98
N GLY A 98 -4.11 -4.68 -4.84
CA GLY A 98 -4.78 -4.70 -6.15
C GLY A 98 -4.74 -3.35 -6.86
N ARG A 99 -5.36 -3.28 -8.04
CA ARG A 99 -5.66 -2.00 -8.67
C ARG A 99 -6.77 -1.29 -7.92
N TRP A 100 -6.82 0.02 -8.00
CA TRP A 100 -7.85 0.81 -7.31
C TRP A 100 -9.27 0.31 -7.54
N ALA A 101 -9.64 0.07 -8.81
CA ALA A 101 -10.96 -0.40 -9.15
C ALA A 101 -11.32 -1.77 -8.53
N ASP A 102 -10.33 -2.65 -8.37
CA ASP A 102 -10.52 -3.99 -7.81
C ASP A 102 -10.63 -3.96 -6.28
N LEU A 103 -10.13 -2.89 -5.64
CA LEU A 103 -10.18 -2.69 -4.20
C LEU A 103 -11.49 -2.05 -3.73
N MET A 104 -12.35 -1.60 -4.63
CA MET A 104 -13.63 -1.00 -4.28
C MET A 104 -14.69 -2.07 -3.95
N PRO A 105 -15.68 -1.76 -3.08
CA PRO A 105 -15.86 -0.52 -2.32
C PRO A 105 -15.00 -0.46 -1.04
N LEU A 106 -14.64 0.74 -0.57
CA LEU A 106 -13.77 0.91 0.62
C LEU A 106 -14.44 0.43 1.91
N GLU A 107 -15.75 0.44 1.99
CA GLU A 107 -16.56 0.04 3.14
C GLU A 107 -16.40 -1.43 3.53
N GLN A 108 -15.88 -2.27 2.62
CA GLN A 108 -15.61 -3.68 2.91
C GLN A 108 -14.39 -3.88 3.84
N TYR A 109 -13.58 -2.85 4.04
CA TYR A 109 -12.37 -2.94 4.85
C TYR A 109 -12.55 -2.35 6.23
N ARG A 110 -11.73 -2.83 7.18
CA ARG A 110 -11.67 -2.28 8.53
C ARG A 110 -11.02 -0.89 8.51
N THR A 111 -11.62 0.04 9.22
CA THR A 111 -11.11 1.41 9.42
C THR A 111 -10.52 1.64 10.80
N GLY A 112 -10.41 0.58 11.61
CA GLY A 112 -10.06 0.65 13.01
C GLY A 112 -11.26 0.96 13.91
N THR A 113 -11.03 0.99 15.20
CA THR A 113 -12.01 1.39 16.23
C THR A 113 -11.39 2.46 17.13
N ALA A 114 -12.21 3.16 17.93
CA ALA A 114 -11.70 4.16 18.88
C ALA A 114 -10.69 3.57 19.88
N ALA A 115 -10.86 2.28 20.26
CA ALA A 115 -9.94 1.57 21.14
C ALA A 115 -8.69 1.03 20.42
N TYR A 116 -8.83 0.68 19.13
CA TYR A 116 -7.79 0.06 18.31
C TYR A 116 -7.75 0.69 16.90
N PRO A 117 -7.29 1.94 16.78
CA PRO A 117 -7.22 2.64 15.49
C PRO A 117 -6.19 2.02 14.53
N ASP A 118 -5.21 1.29 15.06
CA ASP A 118 -4.17 0.54 14.34
C ASP A 118 -4.72 -0.71 13.62
N GLN A 119 -5.89 -1.22 14.02
CA GLN A 119 -6.53 -2.37 13.37
C GLN A 119 -7.27 -2.02 12.07
N SER A 120 -6.88 -0.96 11.41
CA SER A 120 -7.34 -0.61 10.07
C SER A 120 -6.55 -1.34 8.99
N VAL A 121 -7.13 -1.46 7.79
CA VAL A 121 -6.40 -1.94 6.62
C VAL A 121 -5.45 -0.86 6.09
N THR A 122 -4.34 -1.31 5.49
CA THR A 122 -3.51 -0.51 4.60
C THR A 122 -3.68 -1.03 3.17
N LEU A 123 -4.07 -0.18 2.24
CA LEU A 123 -4.18 -0.54 0.83
C LEU A 123 -2.80 -0.42 0.15
N ILE A 124 -2.36 -1.46 -0.53
CA ILE A 124 -1.21 -1.45 -1.45
C ILE A 124 -1.77 -1.41 -2.86
N VAL A 125 -1.79 -0.21 -3.44
CA VAL A 125 -2.44 0.04 -4.72
C VAL A 125 -1.43 -0.09 -5.85
N LEU A 126 -1.70 -1.00 -6.79
CA LEU A 126 -0.97 -1.10 -8.04
C LEU A 126 -1.40 0.06 -8.94
N HIS A 127 -0.69 1.15 -8.83
CA HIS A 127 -0.96 2.39 -9.55
C HIS A 127 -0.21 2.41 -10.88
N ARG A 128 -0.56 3.34 -11.76
CA ARG A 128 0.17 3.65 -12.99
C ARG A 128 0.38 5.16 -13.05
N ASP A 129 1.51 5.55 -13.62
CA ASP A 129 1.88 6.95 -13.79
C ASP A 129 1.95 7.70 -12.44
N LEU A 130 2.68 7.11 -11.47
CA LEU A 130 2.90 7.72 -10.16
C LEU A 130 3.80 8.95 -10.32
N THR A 131 3.23 10.14 -10.10
CA THR A 131 3.90 11.44 -10.25
C THR A 131 3.61 12.36 -9.07
N ALA A 132 4.52 13.31 -8.81
CA ALA A 132 4.35 14.36 -7.81
C ALA A 132 3.50 15.53 -8.36
N GLU A 133 2.42 15.20 -9.06
CA GLU A 133 1.46 16.13 -9.66
C GLU A 133 0.03 15.63 -9.41
N GLY A 134 -0.97 16.48 -9.61
CA GLY A 134 -2.39 16.11 -9.54
C GLY A 134 -3.08 16.66 -8.28
N VAL A 135 -3.49 15.77 -7.36
CA VAL A 135 -4.26 16.21 -6.18
C VAL A 135 -3.37 16.95 -5.19
N THR A 136 -3.78 18.14 -4.80
CA THR A 136 -3.09 18.93 -3.77
C THR A 136 -3.45 18.42 -2.38
N LEU A 137 -2.42 18.00 -1.64
CA LEU A 137 -2.50 17.37 -0.33
C LEU A 137 -2.12 18.35 0.78
N LEU A 138 -2.78 18.18 1.93
CA LEU A 138 -2.53 18.87 3.19
C LEU A 138 -2.50 17.83 4.33
N GLY A 139 -1.82 18.14 5.41
CA GLY A 139 -1.83 17.29 6.60
C GLY A 139 -0.48 17.16 7.28
N PRO A 140 -0.38 16.31 8.31
CA PRO A 140 0.89 16.07 9.00
C PRO A 140 2.00 15.65 8.03
N GLY A 141 3.21 16.18 8.24
CA GLY A 141 4.37 15.91 7.37
C GLY A 141 4.44 16.75 6.11
N ILE A 142 3.44 17.58 5.84
CA ILE A 142 3.39 18.52 4.71
C ILE A 142 3.51 19.95 5.27
N GLU A 143 4.58 20.69 4.89
CA GLU A 143 4.83 22.04 5.42
C GLU A 143 3.76 23.05 4.96
N LYS A 144 3.43 23.07 3.67
CA LYS A 144 2.38 23.92 3.08
C LYS A 144 1.41 23.09 2.27
N THR A 145 1.84 22.62 1.12
CA THR A 145 1.11 21.71 0.24
C THR A 145 2.08 20.73 -0.40
N SER A 146 1.57 19.57 -0.78
CA SER A 146 2.26 18.61 -1.64
C SER A 146 1.31 18.18 -2.75
N GLN A 147 1.80 17.56 -3.80
CA GLN A 147 0.96 17.03 -4.88
C GLN A 147 1.29 15.57 -5.13
N LEU A 148 0.27 14.82 -5.54
CA LEU A 148 0.43 13.41 -5.89
C LEU A 148 -0.66 12.99 -6.86
N SER A 149 -0.30 12.17 -7.85
CA SER A 149 -1.27 11.48 -8.70
C SER A 149 -1.99 10.43 -7.86
N LEU A 150 -3.28 10.63 -7.62
CA LEU A 150 -4.12 9.65 -6.93
C LEU A 150 -5.02 8.93 -7.93
N PRO A 151 -5.29 7.63 -7.74
CA PRO A 151 -6.25 6.93 -8.58
C PRO A 151 -7.66 7.49 -8.43
N ASP A 152 -7.98 7.99 -7.24
CA ASP A 152 -9.22 8.69 -6.91
C ASP A 152 -9.04 9.51 -5.63
N ALA A 153 -9.43 10.78 -5.66
CA ALA A 153 -9.39 11.64 -4.48
C ALA A 153 -10.46 11.28 -3.42
N ALA A 154 -11.43 10.46 -3.76
CA ALA A 154 -12.50 10.03 -2.85
C ALA A 154 -11.97 9.35 -1.58
N ILE A 155 -10.78 8.74 -1.61
CA ILE A 155 -10.14 8.18 -0.41
C ILE A 155 -9.89 9.25 0.66
N LEU A 156 -9.53 10.46 0.27
CA LEU A 156 -9.30 11.57 1.20
C LEU A 156 -10.61 12.01 1.87
N ASP A 157 -11.70 12.08 1.11
CA ASP A 157 -13.02 12.42 1.62
C ASP A 157 -13.58 11.29 2.52
N PHE A 158 -13.36 10.02 2.12
CA PHE A 158 -13.69 8.84 2.92
C PHE A 158 -13.02 8.89 4.30
N ASN A 159 -11.72 9.19 4.34
CA ASN A 159 -10.95 9.31 5.56
C ASN A 159 -11.34 10.54 6.39
N ALA A 160 -11.58 11.69 5.72
CA ALA A 160 -12.00 12.91 6.40
C ALA A 160 -13.29 12.73 7.20
N ALA A 161 -14.26 12.01 6.63
CA ALA A 161 -15.53 11.71 7.27
C ALA A 161 -15.43 10.75 8.48
N ARG A 162 -14.31 10.01 8.60
CA ARG A 162 -14.08 8.98 9.63
C ARG A 162 -12.99 9.33 10.63
N PHE A 163 -12.29 10.44 10.43
CA PHE A 163 -11.16 10.83 11.28
C PHE A 163 -11.49 10.79 12.79
N PRO A 164 -10.63 10.23 13.65
CA PRO A 164 -9.25 9.78 13.41
C PRO A 164 -9.10 8.36 12.83
N LEU A 165 -10.20 7.68 12.59
CA LEU A 165 -10.23 6.38 11.93
C LEU A 165 -10.09 6.55 10.42
N GLY A 166 -9.83 5.44 9.69
CA GLY A 166 -9.70 5.48 8.24
C GLY A 166 -8.76 4.40 7.71
N ILE A 167 -8.36 4.56 6.46
CA ILE A 167 -7.55 3.62 5.69
C ILE A 167 -6.27 4.33 5.24
N ASP A 168 -5.13 3.71 5.48
CA ASP A 168 -3.86 4.16 4.94
C ASP A 168 -3.64 3.58 3.54
N MET A 169 -2.95 4.29 2.67
CA MET A 169 -2.70 3.86 1.30
C MET A 169 -1.23 3.99 0.93
N ILE A 170 -0.67 2.95 0.32
CA ILE A 170 0.64 2.95 -0.34
C ILE A 170 0.39 2.75 -1.83
N LEU A 171 0.73 3.74 -2.63
CA LEU A 171 0.72 3.67 -4.08
C LEU A 171 2.04 3.08 -4.56
N THR A 172 1.99 2.16 -5.52
CA THR A 172 3.18 1.50 -6.07
C THR A 172 3.14 1.46 -7.58
N ASP A 173 4.25 1.85 -8.24
CA ASP A 173 4.41 1.85 -9.69
C ASP A 173 5.85 1.49 -10.07
N GLY A 174 6.06 0.35 -10.72
CA GLY A 174 7.40 -0.16 -10.98
C GLY A 174 8.23 -0.29 -9.70
N ALA A 175 9.32 0.47 -9.60
CA ALA A 175 10.16 0.58 -8.42
C ALA A 175 9.78 1.76 -7.50
N GLN A 176 8.75 2.52 -7.83
CA GLN A 176 8.37 3.72 -7.07
C GLN A 176 7.25 3.41 -6.09
N LEU A 177 7.27 4.09 -4.94
CA LEU A 177 6.17 4.13 -4.00
C LEU A 177 5.96 5.54 -3.44
N ALA A 178 4.72 5.84 -3.10
CA ALA A 178 4.33 6.99 -2.30
C ALA A 178 3.24 6.57 -1.32
N ALA A 179 3.04 7.32 -0.25
CA ALA A 179 2.02 6.97 0.73
C ALA A 179 1.06 8.13 1.01
N VAL A 180 -0.16 7.77 1.35
CA VAL A 180 -1.23 8.68 1.77
C VAL A 180 -1.83 8.14 3.07
N PRO A 181 -1.32 8.61 4.23
CA PRO A 181 -1.90 8.29 5.52
C PRO A 181 -3.34 8.80 5.64
N ARG A 182 -4.13 8.15 6.48
CA ARG A 182 -5.54 8.53 6.76
C ARG A 182 -5.72 9.97 7.28
N SER A 183 -4.66 10.57 7.82
CA SER A 183 -4.64 11.96 8.27
C SER A 183 -4.47 13.00 7.16
N THR A 184 -4.11 12.54 5.95
CA THR A 184 -3.96 13.42 4.78
C THR A 184 -5.33 13.94 4.32
N ARG A 185 -5.38 15.20 3.91
CA ARG A 185 -6.58 15.89 3.43
C ARG A 185 -6.33 16.46 2.04
N ARG A 186 -7.40 16.67 1.30
CA ARG A 186 -7.38 17.44 0.06
C ARG A 186 -7.40 18.91 0.39
N ALA A 187 -6.55 19.72 -0.28
CA ALA A 187 -6.71 21.17 -0.24
C ALA A 187 -8.05 21.54 -0.91
N GLU A 188 -8.80 22.46 -0.27
CA GLU A 188 -9.97 23.02 -0.92
C GLU A 188 -9.52 23.77 -2.18
N THR A 189 -10.13 23.46 -3.31
CA THR A 189 -9.96 24.26 -4.53
C THR A 189 -10.65 25.59 -4.24
N GLY A 190 -9.86 26.62 -3.99
CA GLY A 190 -10.38 27.97 -3.82
C GLY A 190 -11.21 28.36 -5.04
N SER A 191 -12.45 28.74 -4.78
CA SER A 191 -13.36 29.32 -5.77
C SER A 191 -12.86 30.67 -6.22
#